data_150fb6bd83c6e2b1d4ec9f7f0445f149
#
_entry.id   150fb6bd83c6e2b1d4ec9f7f0445f149
#
_cell.length_a   1.000
_cell.length_b   1.000
_cell.length_c   1.000
_cell.angle_alpha   90.00
_cell.angle_beta   90.00
_cell.angle_gamma   90.00
#
_symmetry.space_group_name_H-M   'P 1'
#
loop_
_entity.id
_entity.type
_entity.pdbx_description
1 polymer ?
#
loop_
_entity_poly.entity_id
_entity_poly.type
_entity_poly.pdbx_seq_one_letter_code
_entity_poly.pdbx_strand_id
1 'polypeptide(L)'
;MRSLTRSWTGRAALAACLLALPVIVAACGSSSTSASTSPSPAPAASTSGSPTAAITSAWQTFFSGATPAATKITLLQNGQQFATVIQAQASSPLAKATQAKVTAVTVTSPTTADVTYSIVQGGQVALPDQKGQAVLDGGVWKVSAPSFQALLKLEQGQASASPSASP
;
A
#
# COMPACT_ATOMS: atom_id res chain seq x y z
N MET A 1 6.18 43.38 -8.32
CA MET A 1 5.34 43.64 -9.49
C MET A 1 5.47 42.47 -10.45
N ARG A 2 4.44 41.67 -10.61
CA ARG A 2 3.87 40.96 -11.74
C ARG A 2 3.13 39.72 -11.28
N SER A 3 1.85 39.94 -11.08
CA SER A 3 0.80 38.93 -10.98
C SER A 3 0.70 38.16 -12.29
N LEU A 4 0.57 36.84 -12.23
CA LEU A 4 0.01 36.04 -13.30
C LEU A 4 -1.02 35.08 -12.72
N THR A 5 -2.24 35.59 -12.65
CA THR A 5 -3.48 34.82 -12.58
C THR A 5 -3.63 34.03 -13.86
N ARG A 6 -3.73 32.72 -13.78
CA ARG A 6 -4.16 31.86 -14.89
C ARG A 6 -5.42 31.11 -14.49
N SER A 7 -6.52 31.76 -14.74
CA SER A 7 -7.85 31.16 -14.79
C SER A 7 -7.95 30.17 -15.94
N TRP A 8 -8.36 28.95 -15.68
CA TRP A 8 -8.76 27.99 -16.69
C TRP A 8 -10.19 27.55 -16.42
N THR A 9 -11.10 28.30 -17.03
CA THR A 9 -12.49 27.95 -17.27
C THR A 9 -12.61 27.18 -18.58
N GLY A 10 -13.42 26.14 -18.62
CA GLY A 10 -13.92 25.53 -19.84
C GLY A 10 -13.93 24.01 -19.75
N ARG A 11 -14.94 23.32 -19.94
CA ARG A 11 -16.21 23.38 -20.69
C ARG A 11 -16.94 22.07 -20.41
N ALA A 12 -18.17 22.19 -20.08
CA ALA A 12 -19.18 21.14 -20.13
C ALA A 12 -19.24 20.47 -21.50
N ALA A 13 -19.40 19.16 -21.53
CA ALA A 13 -19.97 18.45 -22.66
C ALA A 13 -20.89 17.36 -22.12
N LEU A 14 -22.19 17.69 -22.20
CA LEU A 14 -23.33 16.78 -22.18
C LEU A 14 -23.25 15.90 -23.43
N ALA A 15 -23.37 14.61 -23.26
CA ALA A 15 -23.83 13.72 -24.33
C ALA A 15 -24.73 12.66 -23.70
N ALA A 16 -26.01 12.92 -23.85
CA ALA A 16 -27.07 11.93 -23.71
C ALA A 16 -27.08 11.04 -24.96
N CYS A 17 -27.18 9.75 -24.81
CA CYS A 17 -27.69 8.84 -25.83
C CYS A 17 -28.52 7.74 -25.19
N LEU A 18 -29.73 7.76 -25.66
CA LEU A 18 -30.93 6.98 -25.44
C LEU A 18 -30.83 5.55 -25.99
N LEU A 19 -31.61 4.66 -25.33
CA LEU A 19 -32.47 3.60 -25.90
C LEU A 19 -31.82 2.38 -26.56
N ALA A 20 -32.03 1.21 -25.95
CA ALA A 20 -32.75 0.10 -26.59
C ALA A 20 -33.10 -1.02 -25.57
N LEU A 21 -34.36 -1.20 -25.34
CA LEU A 21 -35.08 -2.38 -24.87
C LEU A 21 -35.39 -3.27 -26.11
N PRO A 22 -36.02 -4.42 -25.97
CA PRO A 22 -35.92 -5.67 -25.23
C PRO A 22 -36.01 -6.87 -26.15
N VAL A 23 -35.78 -8.09 -25.68
CA VAL A 23 -36.51 -9.26 -26.22
C VAL A 23 -36.68 -10.28 -25.10
N ILE A 24 -37.93 -10.48 -24.75
CA ILE A 24 -38.46 -11.57 -23.95
C ILE A 24 -38.53 -12.81 -24.85
N VAL A 25 -37.91 -13.91 -24.44
CA VAL A 25 -38.27 -15.21 -24.95
C VAL A 25 -38.66 -16.11 -23.76
N ALA A 26 -39.96 -16.27 -23.64
CA ALA A 26 -40.54 -17.28 -22.79
C ALA A 26 -40.39 -18.65 -23.46
N ALA A 27 -39.77 -19.61 -22.77
CA ALA A 27 -39.90 -21.02 -23.10
C ALA A 27 -40.26 -21.75 -21.81
N CYS A 28 -41.53 -22.16 -21.73
CA CYS A 28 -42.02 -23.15 -20.79
C CYS A 28 -41.36 -24.48 -21.02
N GLY A 29 -40.84 -25.08 -19.97
CA GLY A 29 -40.45 -26.49 -19.95
C GLY A 29 -40.56 -26.97 -18.50
N SER A 30 -41.68 -27.58 -18.17
CA SER A 30 -41.93 -28.26 -16.91
C SER A 30 -41.04 -29.48 -16.76
N SER A 31 -40.32 -29.61 -15.68
CA SER A 31 -40.04 -30.89 -15.02
C SER A 31 -39.52 -30.66 -13.61
N SER A 32 -40.27 -31.18 -12.69
CA SER A 32 -40.01 -31.31 -11.28
C SER A 32 -38.64 -31.94 -10.99
N THR A 33 -37.90 -31.42 -10.02
CA THR A 33 -37.34 -32.24 -8.93
C THR A 33 -36.43 -31.42 -8.01
N SER A 34 -36.73 -31.49 -6.72
CA SER A 34 -35.85 -31.35 -5.55
C SER A 34 -35.18 -30.01 -5.30
N ALA A 35 -35.77 -29.29 -4.35
CA ALA A 35 -35.12 -28.23 -3.56
C ALA A 35 -33.84 -28.77 -2.90
N SER A 36 -32.70 -28.33 -3.42
CA SER A 36 -31.46 -28.26 -2.68
C SER A 36 -31.22 -26.77 -2.42
N THR A 37 -31.52 -26.36 -1.21
CA THR A 37 -31.19 -25.06 -0.69
C THR A 37 -29.67 -24.97 -0.54
N SER A 38 -28.99 -24.62 -1.61
CA SER A 38 -27.56 -24.26 -1.52
C SER A 38 -27.48 -22.87 -0.93
N PRO A 39 -26.77 -22.66 0.18
CA PRO A 39 -26.54 -21.33 0.69
C PRO A 39 -25.79 -20.56 -0.40
N SER A 40 -26.39 -19.47 -0.86
CA SER A 40 -25.78 -18.48 -1.74
C SER A 40 -24.45 -18.04 -1.08
N PRO A 41 -23.29 -18.23 -1.70
CA PRO A 41 -22.07 -17.67 -1.14
C PRO A 41 -22.21 -16.16 -1.20
N ALA A 42 -22.11 -15.53 -0.02
CA ALA A 42 -21.93 -14.09 0.08
C ALA A 42 -20.80 -13.69 -0.88
N PRO A 43 -20.90 -12.53 -1.56
CA PRO A 43 -19.82 -12.06 -2.41
C PRO A 43 -18.58 -11.87 -1.55
N ALA A 44 -17.69 -12.84 -1.56
CA ALA A 44 -16.34 -12.68 -1.10
C ALA A 44 -15.76 -11.54 -1.93
N ALA A 45 -15.44 -10.43 -1.29
CA ALA A 45 -14.69 -9.36 -1.88
C ALA A 45 -13.41 -9.99 -2.47
N SER A 46 -13.41 -10.16 -3.77
CA SER A 46 -12.29 -10.70 -4.53
C SER A 46 -11.18 -9.67 -4.53
N THR A 47 -10.39 -9.66 -3.46
CA THR A 47 -9.05 -9.10 -3.55
C THR A 47 -8.23 -10.14 -4.31
N SER A 48 -8.28 -10.07 -5.62
CA SER A 48 -7.60 -10.98 -6.56
C SER A 48 -6.10 -10.75 -6.53
N GLY A 49 -5.46 -11.03 -5.39
CA GLY A 49 -4.01 -11.01 -5.23
C GLY A 49 -3.63 -11.98 -4.12
N SER A 50 -2.61 -12.80 -4.37
CA SER A 50 -1.98 -13.57 -3.28
C SER A 50 -1.66 -12.63 -2.11
N PRO A 51 -1.86 -13.04 -0.85
CA PRO A 51 -1.44 -12.24 0.32
C PRO A 51 0.01 -11.76 0.19
N THR A 52 0.88 -12.60 -0.34
CA THR A 52 2.28 -12.26 -0.62
C THR A 52 2.43 -11.07 -1.57
N ALA A 53 1.64 -11.03 -2.65
CA ALA A 53 1.69 -9.92 -3.60
C ALA A 53 1.17 -8.62 -2.97
N ALA A 54 0.09 -8.68 -2.21
CA ALA A 54 -0.47 -7.53 -1.51
C ALA A 54 0.51 -6.97 -0.45
N ILE A 55 1.17 -7.85 0.31
CA ILE A 55 2.20 -7.49 1.28
C ILE A 55 3.40 -6.85 0.59
N THR A 56 3.90 -7.45 -0.48
CA THR A 56 5.02 -6.90 -1.26
C THR A 56 4.72 -5.50 -1.77
N SER A 57 3.53 -5.30 -2.35
CA SER A 57 3.07 -4.00 -2.84
C SER A 57 2.98 -2.97 -1.72
N ALA A 58 2.38 -3.33 -0.57
CA ALA A 58 2.26 -2.42 0.58
C ALA A 58 3.65 -1.99 1.09
N TRP A 59 4.61 -2.92 1.16
CA TRP A 59 5.99 -2.65 1.58
C TRP A 59 6.72 -1.72 0.62
N GLN A 60 6.70 -2.05 -0.67
CA GLN A 60 7.32 -1.22 -1.71
C GLN A 60 6.72 0.18 -1.75
N THR A 61 5.40 0.30 -1.64
CA THR A 61 4.71 1.59 -1.62
C THR A 61 5.08 2.39 -0.37
N PHE A 62 5.10 1.75 0.82
CA PHE A 62 5.44 2.43 2.07
C PHE A 62 6.86 3.03 2.03
N PHE A 63 7.85 2.28 1.55
CA PHE A 63 9.24 2.72 1.50
C PHE A 63 9.61 3.51 0.26
N SER A 64 8.73 3.62 -0.74
CA SER A 64 9.00 4.41 -1.93
C SER A 64 9.11 5.90 -1.60
N GLY A 65 10.20 6.52 -2.02
CA GLY A 65 10.40 7.97 -1.87
C GLY A 65 9.40 8.82 -2.66
N ALA A 66 8.74 8.24 -3.66
CA ALA A 66 7.70 8.91 -4.45
C ALA A 66 6.33 8.89 -3.77
N THR A 67 6.14 8.07 -2.73
CA THR A 67 4.85 7.94 -2.05
C THR A 67 4.61 9.10 -1.09
N PRO A 68 3.46 9.80 -1.19
CA PRO A 68 3.09 10.87 -0.28
C PRO A 68 3.02 10.40 1.18
N ALA A 69 3.37 11.30 2.13
CA ALA A 69 3.34 11.00 3.56
C ALA A 69 1.95 10.49 4.03
N ALA A 70 0.86 11.06 3.52
CA ALA A 70 -0.50 10.63 3.85
C ALA A 70 -0.74 9.15 3.52
N THR A 71 -0.30 8.69 2.35
CA THR A 71 -0.40 7.28 1.94
C THR A 71 0.48 6.38 2.82
N LYS A 72 1.68 6.81 3.17
CA LYS A 72 2.55 6.06 4.10
C LYS A 72 1.89 5.89 5.47
N ILE A 73 1.25 6.93 5.98
CA ILE A 73 0.51 6.88 7.25
C ILE A 73 -0.61 5.83 7.21
N THR A 74 -1.33 5.69 6.09
CA THR A 74 -2.39 4.66 5.96
C THR A 74 -1.84 3.24 5.82
N LEU A 75 -0.63 3.07 5.27
CA LEU A 75 0.04 1.79 5.10
C LEU A 75 0.86 1.35 6.32
N LEU A 76 0.88 2.13 7.40
CA LEU A 76 1.51 1.79 8.66
C LEU A 76 0.45 1.47 9.71
N GLN A 77 0.67 0.40 10.46
CA GLN A 77 -0.14 0.08 11.64
C GLN A 77 -0.03 1.23 12.65
N ASN A 78 -1.16 1.76 13.10
CA ASN A 78 -1.23 2.93 13.97
C ASN A 78 -0.48 4.16 13.40
N GLY A 79 -0.44 4.31 12.08
CA GLY A 79 0.40 5.30 11.38
C GLY A 79 0.16 6.74 11.80
N GLN A 80 -1.04 7.07 12.32
CA GLN A 80 -1.34 8.41 12.86
C GLN A 80 -0.41 8.80 14.02
N GLN A 81 0.04 7.85 14.82
CA GLN A 81 0.98 8.10 15.92
C GLN A 81 2.37 8.49 15.39
N PHE A 82 2.69 8.10 14.17
CA PHE A 82 3.98 8.38 13.52
C PHE A 82 3.88 9.49 12.46
N ALA A 83 2.73 10.14 12.33
CA ALA A 83 2.46 11.12 11.27
C ALA A 83 3.52 12.22 11.21
N THR A 84 3.90 12.79 12.35
CA THR A 84 4.92 13.86 12.43
C THR A 84 6.28 13.38 11.92
N VAL A 85 6.70 12.18 12.31
CA VAL A 85 7.98 11.59 11.89
C VAL A 85 7.97 11.28 10.40
N ILE A 86 6.88 10.67 9.89
CA ILE A 86 6.74 10.34 8.48
C ILE A 86 6.72 11.61 7.61
N GLN A 87 6.04 12.67 8.04
CA GLN A 87 6.01 13.94 7.32
C GLN A 87 7.38 14.62 7.29
N ALA A 88 8.10 14.60 8.41
CA ALA A 88 9.45 15.16 8.49
C ALA A 88 10.41 14.39 7.56
N GLN A 89 10.36 13.07 7.57
CA GLN A 89 11.19 12.23 6.70
C GLN A 89 10.84 12.42 5.21
N ALA A 90 9.54 12.52 4.85
CA ALA A 90 9.11 12.68 3.47
C ALA A 90 9.66 13.95 2.79
N SER A 91 10.05 14.95 3.57
CA SER A 91 10.67 16.19 3.09
C SER A 91 12.16 16.04 2.77
N SER A 92 12.81 14.99 3.28
CA SER A 92 14.24 14.75 3.12
C SER A 92 14.58 14.30 1.69
N PRO A 93 15.64 14.86 1.07
CA PRO A 93 16.13 14.38 -0.23
C PRO A 93 16.54 12.90 -0.19
N LEU A 94 17.08 12.44 0.93
CA LEU A 94 17.48 11.06 1.15
C LEU A 94 16.28 10.12 1.12
N ALA A 95 15.18 10.50 1.77
CA ALA A 95 13.95 9.70 1.76
C ALA A 95 13.35 9.59 0.35
N LYS A 96 13.49 10.62 -0.49
CA LYS A 96 13.02 10.61 -1.88
C LYS A 96 13.79 9.62 -2.77
N ALA A 97 15.03 9.31 -2.44
CA ALA A 97 15.85 8.34 -3.15
C ALA A 97 15.74 6.93 -2.55
N THR A 98 14.90 6.74 -1.53
CA THR A 98 14.75 5.47 -0.81
C THR A 98 13.69 4.59 -1.45
N GLN A 99 13.97 3.29 -1.51
CA GLN A 99 13.06 2.23 -1.95
C GLN A 99 13.28 0.97 -1.11
N ALA A 100 12.26 0.12 -0.98
CA ALA A 100 12.43 -1.23 -0.44
C ALA A 100 12.39 -2.26 -1.55
N LYS A 101 13.31 -3.21 -1.50
CA LYS A 101 13.29 -4.44 -2.29
C LYS A 101 12.91 -5.59 -1.38
N VAL A 102 11.69 -6.09 -1.50
CA VAL A 102 11.24 -7.28 -0.77
C VAL A 102 11.87 -8.52 -1.40
N THR A 103 12.51 -9.35 -0.60
CA THR A 103 13.19 -10.58 -1.02
C THR A 103 12.46 -11.84 -0.59
N ALA A 104 11.73 -11.80 0.54
CA ALA A 104 10.90 -12.92 0.98
C ALA A 104 9.69 -12.42 1.78
N VAL A 105 8.58 -13.15 1.66
CA VAL A 105 7.38 -12.98 2.47
C VAL A 105 6.91 -14.35 2.93
N THR A 106 6.74 -14.52 4.22
CA THR A 106 6.23 -15.75 4.84
C THR A 106 4.97 -15.41 5.64
N VAL A 107 3.82 -15.85 5.18
CA VAL A 107 2.56 -15.67 5.92
C VAL A 107 2.58 -16.60 7.13
N THR A 108 2.58 -16.03 8.33
CA THR A 108 2.68 -16.76 9.60
C THR A 108 1.32 -16.99 10.25
N SER A 109 0.32 -16.16 9.89
CA SER A 109 -1.09 -16.31 10.31
C SER A 109 -2.02 -15.64 9.30
N PRO A 110 -3.35 -15.80 9.43
CA PRO A 110 -4.31 -15.10 8.56
C PRO A 110 -4.16 -13.57 8.54
N THR A 111 -3.53 -13.00 9.57
CA THR A 111 -3.41 -11.55 9.76
C THR A 111 -1.98 -11.06 9.92
N THR A 112 -0.98 -11.95 9.88
CA THR A 112 0.44 -11.57 10.04
C THR A 112 1.32 -12.29 9.03
N ALA A 113 2.39 -11.62 8.62
CA ALA A 113 3.42 -12.21 7.77
C ALA A 113 4.78 -11.60 8.11
N ASP A 114 5.82 -12.44 8.05
CA ASP A 114 7.21 -12.00 8.13
C ASP A 114 7.69 -11.55 6.75
N VAL A 115 8.42 -10.45 6.72
CA VAL A 115 8.94 -9.86 5.49
C VAL A 115 10.44 -9.68 5.61
N THR A 116 11.19 -10.20 4.63
CA THR A 116 12.61 -9.89 4.47
C THR A 116 12.75 -8.91 3.32
N TYR A 117 13.49 -7.83 3.54
CA TYR A 117 13.65 -6.76 2.57
C TYR A 117 15.00 -6.06 2.70
N SER A 118 15.40 -5.37 1.65
CA SER A 118 16.58 -4.50 1.66
C SER A 118 16.15 -3.06 1.40
N ILE A 119 16.76 -2.10 2.05
CA ILE A 119 16.60 -0.69 1.75
C ILE A 119 17.63 -0.29 0.71
N VAL A 120 17.16 0.29 -0.37
CA VAL A 120 17.97 0.83 -1.48
C VAL A 120 17.88 2.34 -1.45
N GLN A 121 19.00 3.03 -1.49
CA GLN A 121 19.10 4.49 -1.56
C GLN A 121 19.98 4.88 -2.75
N GLY A 122 19.45 5.73 -3.61
CA GLY A 122 20.19 6.16 -4.81
C GLY A 122 20.68 5.02 -5.70
N GLY A 123 19.96 3.89 -5.73
CA GLY A 123 20.33 2.70 -6.50
C GLY A 123 21.30 1.75 -5.80
N GLN A 124 21.80 2.09 -4.61
CA GLN A 124 22.69 1.24 -3.81
C GLN A 124 21.95 0.61 -2.63
N VAL A 125 22.30 -0.64 -2.28
CA VAL A 125 21.76 -1.28 -1.08
C VAL A 125 22.39 -0.64 0.14
N ALA A 126 21.59 0.12 0.90
CA ALA A 126 22.03 0.78 2.13
C ALA A 126 21.89 -0.14 3.34
N LEU A 127 20.79 -0.90 3.42
CA LEU A 127 20.50 -1.84 4.50
C LEU A 127 20.06 -3.18 3.88
N PRO A 128 20.94 -4.18 3.82
CA PRO A 128 20.58 -5.51 3.34
C PRO A 128 19.82 -6.31 4.40
N ASP A 129 19.01 -7.27 3.96
CA ASP A 129 18.40 -8.35 4.74
C ASP A 129 17.68 -7.93 6.03
N GLN A 130 16.98 -6.79 5.97
CA GLN A 130 16.17 -6.34 7.08
C GLN A 130 14.99 -7.28 7.31
N LYS A 131 14.64 -7.47 8.58
CA LYS A 131 13.46 -8.24 8.99
C LYS A 131 12.36 -7.29 9.45
N GLY A 132 11.16 -7.56 9.02
CA GLY A 132 9.97 -6.84 9.44
C GLY A 132 8.75 -7.73 9.43
N GLN A 133 7.63 -7.20 9.90
CA GLN A 133 6.36 -7.90 9.97
C GLN A 133 5.28 -7.07 9.30
N ALA A 134 4.47 -7.71 8.45
CA ALA A 134 3.22 -7.16 7.93
C ALA A 134 2.05 -7.60 8.80
N VAL A 135 1.05 -6.74 8.91
CA VAL A 135 -0.21 -7.03 9.61
C VAL A 135 -1.39 -6.70 8.71
N LEU A 136 -2.42 -7.54 8.75
CA LEU A 136 -3.69 -7.27 8.10
C LEU A 136 -4.57 -6.48 9.05
N ASP A 137 -4.83 -5.22 8.75
CA ASP A 137 -5.60 -4.31 9.57
C ASP A 137 -6.65 -3.59 8.71
N GLY A 138 -7.93 -3.77 9.05
CA GLY A 138 -9.04 -3.25 8.26
C GLY A 138 -9.12 -3.82 6.84
N GLY A 139 -8.67 -5.08 6.62
CA GLY A 139 -8.66 -5.72 5.31
C GLY A 139 -7.51 -5.27 4.40
N VAL A 140 -6.57 -4.47 4.90
CA VAL A 140 -5.40 -3.99 4.17
C VAL A 140 -4.12 -4.47 4.85
N TRP A 141 -3.17 -4.98 4.08
CA TRP A 141 -1.85 -5.30 4.59
C TRP A 141 -1.04 -4.03 4.82
N LYS A 142 -0.49 -3.90 6.02
CA LYS A 142 0.29 -2.74 6.47
C LYS A 142 1.63 -3.16 7.05
N VAL A 143 2.59 -2.26 7.05
CA VAL A 143 3.83 -2.40 7.82
C VAL A 143 3.47 -2.36 9.31
N SER A 144 4.00 -3.27 10.13
CA SER A 144 3.72 -3.26 11.55
C SER A 144 4.43 -2.09 12.25
N ALA A 145 3.81 -1.53 13.27
CA ALA A 145 4.39 -0.46 14.08
C ALA A 145 5.74 -0.85 14.71
N PRO A 146 5.91 -2.07 15.29
CA PRO A 146 7.20 -2.52 15.80
C PRO A 146 8.31 -2.55 14.75
N SER A 147 8.00 -2.98 13.51
CA SER A 147 8.99 -3.00 12.41
C SER A 147 9.45 -1.60 12.03
N PHE A 148 8.53 -0.65 11.96
CA PHE A 148 8.87 0.73 11.69
C PHE A 148 9.72 1.35 12.81
N GLN A 149 9.37 1.09 14.08
CA GLN A 149 10.15 1.56 15.22
C GLN A 149 11.56 0.96 15.26
N ALA A 150 11.72 -0.33 14.90
CA ALA A 150 13.03 -0.96 14.81
C ALA A 150 13.91 -0.28 13.77
N LEU A 151 13.34 0.05 12.61
CA LEU A 151 14.05 0.79 11.55
C LEU A 151 14.47 2.17 12.01
N LEU A 152 13.59 2.93 12.67
CA LEU A 152 13.93 4.24 13.23
C LEU A 152 15.10 4.18 14.23
N LYS A 153 15.14 3.13 15.06
CA LYS A 153 16.26 2.90 16.00
C LYS A 153 17.58 2.62 15.27
N LEU A 154 17.52 1.85 14.17
CA LEU A 154 18.70 1.61 13.34
C LEU A 154 19.23 2.90 12.71
N GLU A 155 18.35 3.73 12.15
CA GLU A 155 18.73 5.02 11.57
C GLU A 155 19.37 5.94 12.61
N GLN A 156 18.81 6.01 13.83
CA GLN A 156 19.36 6.79 14.93
C GLN A 156 20.72 6.26 15.39
N GLY A 157 20.88 4.93 15.48
CA GLY A 157 22.15 4.29 15.83
C GLY A 157 23.24 4.56 14.80
N GLN A 158 22.92 4.54 13.52
CA GLN A 158 23.87 4.85 12.44
C GLN A 158 24.26 6.33 12.42
N ALA A 159 23.31 7.24 12.69
CA ALA A 159 23.61 8.68 12.80
C ALA A 159 24.57 8.99 13.94
N SER A 160 24.49 8.21 15.05
CA SER A 160 25.40 8.35 16.19
C SER A 160 26.77 7.71 15.97
N ALA A 161 26.88 6.76 15.02
CA ALA A 161 28.09 6.04 14.69
C ALA A 161 28.91 6.66 13.53
N SER A 162 28.50 7.80 12.99
CA SER A 162 29.29 8.55 12.02
C SER A 162 30.62 8.93 12.67
N PRO A 163 31.78 8.40 12.18
CA PRO A 163 33.07 8.81 12.74
C PRO A 163 33.25 10.29 12.49
N SER A 164 33.47 11.02 13.59
CA SER A 164 34.03 12.36 13.53
C SER A 164 35.31 12.24 12.70
N ALA A 165 35.29 12.71 11.47
CA ALA A 165 36.52 12.88 10.71
C ALA A 165 37.33 13.93 11.47
N SER A 166 38.29 13.49 12.26
CA SER A 166 39.34 14.36 12.80
C SER A 166 40.25 14.80 11.66
N PRO A 167 40.69 16.07 11.71
CA PRO A 167 41.53 16.68 10.69
C PRO A 167 42.91 16.08 10.58
#